data_8d268a2e102c7ce79e089b4dd6bfe598
#
_entry.id   8d268a2e102c7ce79e089b4dd6bfe598
#
_cell.length_a   1.000
_cell.length_b   1.000
_cell.length_c   1.000
_cell.angle_alpha   90.00
_cell.angle_beta   90.00
_cell.angle_gamma   90.00
#
_symmetry.space_group_name_H-M   'P 1'
#
loop_
_entity.id
_entity.type
_entity.pdbx_description
1 polymer ?
#
loop_
_entity_poly.entity_id
_entity_poly.type
_entity_poly.pdbx_seq_one_letter_code
_entity_poly.pdbx_strand_id
1 'polypeptide(L)'
;MSLCVNPTYEKLLPQMSNEEFEELKRSIQIEGQYYPIIANEDLEVLDGHHRFKACNELDLEPDFEIRKFENKLVEKKFVIESNLRRRHLTSFQLVELGVPLLEIEKAMSKKRQKEGGKKGRNIQLGLASSDATPTINSGKATAIVAEKIGLSARTFERGKKILEKATEEEKQKLREGKTSISRVYREIVQPELKNKQTFQINNQSDKNSSLYHNNAELLVFLKKLKNKEFFCPSCGSRMFECAHCHKTIQNLLKATKVNDT
;
A
#
# COMPACT_ATOMS: atom_id res chain seq x y z
N MET A 1 -35.74 -21.13 5.87
CA MET A 1 -34.88 -19.97 6.21
C MET A 1 -34.26 -19.50 4.90
N SER A 2 -34.39 -18.22 4.52
CA SER A 2 -33.85 -17.73 3.26
C SER A 2 -32.49 -17.04 3.46
N LEU A 3 -31.52 -17.44 2.64
CA LEU A 3 -30.21 -16.76 2.57
C LEU A 3 -30.37 -15.35 1.98
N CYS A 4 -29.52 -14.43 2.39
CA CYS A 4 -29.48 -13.07 1.85
C CYS A 4 -28.05 -12.69 1.42
N VAL A 5 -27.96 -11.79 0.44
CA VAL A 5 -26.66 -11.26 -0.02
C VAL A 5 -26.41 -9.91 0.62
N ASN A 6 -25.29 -9.79 1.33
CA ASN A 6 -24.83 -8.51 1.86
C ASN A 6 -24.05 -7.74 0.78
N PRO A 7 -24.50 -6.53 0.37
CA PRO A 7 -23.83 -5.75 -0.68
C PRO A 7 -22.38 -5.40 -0.36
N THR A 8 -22.02 -5.37 0.96
CA THR A 8 -20.64 -5.11 1.39
C THR A 8 -19.72 -6.28 1.04
N TYR A 9 -20.21 -7.53 1.13
CA TYR A 9 -19.44 -8.71 0.81
C TYR A 9 -19.42 -8.96 -0.71
N GLU A 10 -20.55 -8.73 -1.39
CA GLU A 10 -20.63 -8.85 -2.84
C GLU A 10 -19.61 -7.96 -3.57
N LYS A 11 -19.40 -6.71 -3.12
CA LYS A 11 -18.40 -5.80 -3.66
C LYS A 11 -16.95 -6.26 -3.50
N LEU A 12 -16.69 -7.19 -2.60
CA LEU A 12 -15.35 -7.78 -2.38
C LEU A 12 -15.06 -8.96 -3.32
N LEU A 13 -16.04 -9.34 -4.16
CA LEU A 13 -15.91 -10.52 -5.01
C LEU A 13 -15.38 -10.13 -6.39
N PRO A 14 -14.49 -10.95 -6.98
CA PRO A 14 -14.17 -10.85 -8.39
C PRO A 14 -15.44 -11.09 -9.22
N GLN A 15 -15.65 -10.27 -10.22
CA GLN A 15 -16.76 -10.49 -11.16
C GLN A 15 -16.48 -11.74 -12.00
N MET A 16 -17.53 -12.52 -12.23
CA MET A 16 -17.54 -13.67 -13.14
C MET A 16 -18.10 -13.22 -14.47
N SER A 17 -17.56 -13.72 -15.59
CA SER A 17 -18.13 -13.44 -16.91
C SER A 17 -19.49 -14.13 -17.06
N ASN A 18 -20.32 -13.63 -17.99
CA ASN A 18 -21.61 -14.26 -18.25
C ASN A 18 -21.46 -15.70 -18.74
N GLU A 19 -20.43 -15.96 -19.54
CA GLU A 19 -20.13 -17.30 -20.06
C GLU A 19 -19.79 -18.28 -18.93
N GLU A 20 -18.89 -17.90 -18.02
CA GLU A 20 -18.54 -18.70 -16.84
C GLU A 20 -19.76 -18.91 -15.92
N PHE A 21 -20.64 -17.92 -15.80
CA PHE A 21 -21.85 -18.04 -14.98
C PHE A 21 -22.86 -19.02 -15.60
N GLU A 22 -23.04 -19.00 -16.91
CA GLU A 22 -23.94 -19.95 -17.61
C GLU A 22 -23.36 -21.38 -17.56
N GLU A 23 -22.02 -21.55 -17.59
CA GLU A 23 -21.42 -22.87 -17.40
C GLU A 23 -21.63 -23.37 -15.96
N LEU A 24 -21.46 -22.54 -14.96
CA LEU A 24 -21.71 -22.85 -13.55
C LEU A 24 -23.21 -23.27 -13.37
N LYS A 25 -24.12 -22.51 -13.94
CA LYS A 25 -25.56 -22.77 -13.87
C LYS A 25 -25.93 -24.12 -14.51
N ARG A 26 -25.36 -24.41 -15.68
CA ARG A 26 -25.54 -25.71 -16.37
C ARG A 26 -24.98 -26.87 -15.54
N SER A 27 -23.78 -26.70 -14.93
CA SER A 27 -23.20 -27.71 -14.06
C SER A 27 -24.09 -27.98 -12.85
N ILE A 28 -24.63 -26.95 -12.19
CA ILE A 28 -25.53 -27.10 -11.04
C ILE A 28 -26.84 -27.77 -11.46
N GLN A 29 -27.36 -27.49 -12.66
CA GLN A 29 -28.58 -28.09 -13.17
C GLN A 29 -28.43 -29.59 -13.45
N ILE A 30 -27.25 -30.02 -13.95
CA ILE A 30 -27.01 -31.42 -14.34
C ILE A 30 -26.52 -32.26 -13.17
N GLU A 31 -25.58 -31.73 -12.39
CA GLU A 31 -24.81 -32.47 -11.41
C GLU A 31 -25.20 -32.14 -9.97
N GLY A 32 -26.02 -31.10 -9.80
CA GLY A 32 -26.33 -30.54 -8.47
C GLY A 32 -25.23 -29.64 -7.93
N GLN A 33 -25.41 -29.19 -6.69
CA GLN A 33 -24.46 -28.34 -6.00
C GLN A 33 -23.38 -29.20 -5.30
N TYR A 34 -22.13 -29.15 -5.76
CA TYR A 34 -21.02 -29.94 -5.17
C TYR A 34 -20.53 -29.42 -3.82
N TYR A 35 -20.50 -28.11 -3.61
CA TYR A 35 -19.97 -27.49 -2.40
C TYR A 35 -21.03 -26.61 -1.77
N PRO A 36 -21.27 -26.71 -0.45
CA PRO A 36 -22.23 -25.86 0.23
C PRO A 36 -21.87 -24.38 0.13
N ILE A 37 -22.89 -23.54 0.20
CA ILE A 37 -22.73 -22.09 0.35
C ILE A 37 -22.38 -21.83 1.81
N ILE A 38 -21.39 -20.99 2.09
CA ILE A 38 -21.06 -20.62 3.46
C ILE A 38 -21.79 -19.33 3.82
N ALA A 39 -22.58 -19.39 4.89
CA ALA A 39 -23.30 -18.25 5.45
C ALA A 39 -22.88 -17.98 6.91
N ASN A 40 -23.15 -16.78 7.40
CA ASN A 40 -23.01 -16.46 8.81
C ASN A 40 -24.29 -16.77 9.61
N GLU A 41 -24.29 -16.46 10.90
CA GLU A 41 -25.46 -16.66 11.80
C GLU A 41 -26.66 -15.77 11.41
N ASP A 42 -26.43 -14.67 10.69
CA ASP A 42 -27.46 -13.77 10.15
C ASP A 42 -28.00 -14.24 8.78
N LEU A 43 -27.60 -15.44 8.30
CA LEU A 43 -27.91 -16.00 6.98
C LEU A 43 -27.38 -15.16 5.81
N GLU A 44 -26.37 -14.31 6.05
CA GLU A 44 -25.68 -13.58 4.99
C GLU A 44 -24.66 -14.49 4.30
N VAL A 45 -24.70 -14.56 2.99
CA VAL A 45 -23.78 -15.36 2.17
C VAL A 45 -22.37 -14.79 2.27
N LEU A 46 -21.39 -15.62 2.65
CA LEU A 46 -19.97 -15.26 2.77
C LEU A 46 -19.12 -15.87 1.66
N ASP A 47 -19.42 -17.10 1.24
CA ASP A 47 -18.81 -17.74 0.08
C ASP A 47 -19.87 -18.48 -0.73
N GLY A 48 -19.69 -18.51 -2.06
CA GLY A 48 -20.60 -19.14 -2.99
C GLY A 48 -21.71 -18.23 -3.54
N HIS A 49 -21.51 -16.92 -3.58
CA HIS A 49 -22.50 -15.97 -4.12
C HIS A 49 -22.98 -16.30 -5.52
N HIS A 50 -22.09 -16.74 -6.42
CA HIS A 50 -22.49 -17.16 -7.78
C HIS A 50 -23.29 -18.46 -7.76
N ARG A 51 -22.97 -19.41 -6.85
CA ARG A 51 -23.78 -20.63 -6.66
C ARG A 51 -25.18 -20.28 -6.16
N PHE A 52 -25.25 -19.39 -5.16
CA PHE A 52 -26.52 -18.90 -4.63
C PHE A 52 -27.39 -18.25 -5.72
N LYS A 53 -26.75 -17.37 -6.53
CA LYS A 53 -27.44 -16.72 -7.64
C LYS A 53 -27.95 -17.77 -8.68
N ALA A 54 -27.12 -18.74 -9.04
CA ALA A 54 -27.48 -19.79 -9.99
C ALA A 54 -28.60 -20.67 -9.45
N CYS A 55 -28.57 -21.06 -8.17
CA CYS A 55 -29.68 -21.81 -7.55
C CYS A 55 -30.99 -21.02 -7.58
N ASN A 56 -30.95 -19.72 -7.26
CA ASN A 56 -32.15 -18.88 -7.32
C ASN A 56 -32.71 -18.75 -8.73
N GLU A 57 -31.87 -18.66 -9.78
CA GLU A 57 -32.34 -18.60 -11.18
C GLU A 57 -32.86 -19.95 -11.70
N LEU A 58 -32.46 -21.04 -11.06
CA LEU A 58 -32.90 -22.39 -11.38
C LEU A 58 -34.08 -22.86 -10.52
N ASP A 59 -34.59 -22.03 -9.62
CA ASP A 59 -35.60 -22.38 -8.60
C ASP A 59 -35.20 -23.63 -7.77
N LEU A 60 -33.90 -23.80 -7.53
CA LEU A 60 -33.32 -24.86 -6.68
C LEU A 60 -33.08 -24.38 -5.26
N GLU A 61 -33.36 -25.26 -4.29
CA GLU A 61 -33.01 -24.98 -2.90
C GLU A 61 -31.51 -25.12 -2.69
N PRO A 62 -30.78 -24.04 -2.26
CA PRO A 62 -29.35 -24.10 -2.14
C PRO A 62 -28.94 -24.85 -0.89
N ASP A 63 -27.93 -25.73 -1.02
CA ASP A 63 -27.26 -26.34 0.13
C ASP A 63 -26.28 -25.35 0.76
N PHE A 64 -26.37 -25.17 2.10
CA PHE A 64 -25.54 -24.20 2.81
C PHE A 64 -25.12 -24.64 4.21
N GLU A 65 -24.01 -24.09 4.67
CA GLU A 65 -23.43 -24.30 5.98
C GLU A 65 -23.31 -22.97 6.74
N ILE A 66 -23.76 -22.94 7.99
CA ILE A 66 -23.65 -21.77 8.86
C ILE A 66 -22.30 -21.81 9.58
N ARG A 67 -21.52 -20.73 9.43
CA ARG A 67 -20.24 -20.57 10.11
C ARG A 67 -20.25 -19.38 11.07
N LYS A 68 -19.78 -19.64 12.31
CA LYS A 68 -19.66 -18.61 13.35
C LYS A 68 -18.31 -17.91 13.30
N PHE A 69 -18.32 -16.61 13.52
CA PHE A 69 -17.14 -15.77 13.55
C PHE A 69 -17.10 -14.93 14.83
N GLU A 70 -15.92 -14.72 15.39
CA GLU A 70 -15.75 -13.92 16.62
C GLU A 70 -16.18 -12.45 16.43
N ASN A 71 -16.03 -11.91 15.22
CA ASN A 71 -16.40 -10.54 14.91
C ASN A 71 -16.46 -10.31 13.39
N LYS A 72 -17.13 -9.22 12.99
CA LYS A 72 -17.28 -8.83 11.55
C LYS A 72 -15.96 -8.59 10.80
N LEU A 73 -14.84 -8.31 11.47
CA LEU A 73 -13.53 -8.17 10.82
C LEU A 73 -12.98 -9.55 10.40
N VAL A 74 -13.11 -10.55 11.26
CA VAL A 74 -12.72 -11.93 10.96
C VAL A 74 -13.60 -12.50 9.85
N GLU A 75 -14.90 -12.20 9.87
CA GLU A 75 -15.86 -12.57 8.83
C GLU A 75 -15.48 -11.97 7.47
N LYS A 76 -15.25 -10.64 7.39
CA LYS A 76 -14.76 -9.98 6.17
C LYS A 76 -13.44 -10.57 5.66
N LYS A 77 -12.53 -10.86 6.58
CA LYS A 77 -11.26 -11.52 6.24
C LYS A 77 -11.50 -12.89 5.60
N PHE A 78 -12.42 -13.69 6.14
CA PHE A 78 -12.79 -14.99 5.57
C PHE A 78 -13.33 -14.84 4.14
N VAL A 79 -14.25 -13.89 3.90
CA VAL A 79 -14.81 -13.61 2.56
C VAL A 79 -13.70 -13.33 1.54
N ILE A 80 -12.70 -12.52 1.91
CA ILE A 80 -11.58 -12.19 1.02
C ILE A 80 -10.68 -13.41 0.82
N GLU A 81 -10.31 -14.11 1.89
CA GLU A 81 -9.38 -15.25 1.83
C GLU A 81 -9.98 -16.46 1.08
N SER A 82 -11.30 -16.69 1.15
CA SER A 82 -11.97 -17.74 0.37
C SER A 82 -11.88 -17.44 -1.15
N ASN A 83 -11.98 -16.18 -1.53
CA ASN A 83 -11.85 -15.76 -2.92
C ASN A 83 -10.41 -15.73 -3.45
N LEU A 84 -9.40 -15.50 -2.58
CA LEU A 84 -7.98 -15.57 -2.95
C LEU A 84 -7.54 -16.97 -3.43
N ARG A 85 -8.23 -18.02 -3.02
CA ARG A 85 -7.94 -19.40 -3.40
C ARG A 85 -8.43 -19.79 -4.81
N ARG A 86 -9.13 -18.88 -5.50
CA ARG A 86 -9.61 -19.12 -6.89
C ARG A 86 -8.42 -19.16 -7.84
N ARG A 87 -8.38 -20.18 -8.71
CA ARG A 87 -7.22 -20.50 -9.56
C ARG A 87 -6.95 -19.51 -10.71
N HIS A 88 -7.89 -18.63 -11.05
CA HIS A 88 -7.85 -17.82 -12.28
C HIS A 88 -7.81 -16.31 -12.06
N LEU A 89 -7.40 -15.85 -10.86
CA LEU A 89 -7.28 -14.42 -10.59
C LEU A 89 -6.02 -13.83 -11.24
N THR A 90 -6.18 -12.72 -11.94
CA THR A 90 -5.05 -11.93 -12.43
C THR A 90 -4.30 -11.26 -11.26
N SER A 91 -3.04 -10.90 -11.47
CA SER A 91 -2.26 -10.19 -10.44
C SER A 91 -2.94 -8.89 -10.00
N PHE A 92 -3.73 -8.24 -10.87
CA PHE A 92 -4.44 -7.03 -10.51
C PHE A 92 -5.68 -7.30 -9.66
N GLN A 93 -6.45 -8.33 -9.97
CA GLN A 93 -7.57 -8.79 -9.15
C GLN A 93 -7.11 -9.22 -7.75
N LEU A 94 -5.92 -9.86 -7.65
CA LEU A 94 -5.29 -10.15 -6.36
C LEU A 94 -4.96 -8.87 -5.57
N VAL A 95 -4.53 -7.79 -6.25
CA VAL A 95 -4.33 -6.49 -5.60
C VAL A 95 -5.65 -5.90 -5.13
N GLU A 96 -6.71 -5.96 -5.93
CA GLU A 96 -8.05 -5.47 -5.56
C GLU A 96 -8.56 -6.15 -4.29
N LEU A 97 -8.40 -7.46 -4.17
CA LEU A 97 -8.72 -8.22 -2.96
C LEU A 97 -7.76 -7.94 -1.79
N GLY A 98 -6.51 -7.67 -2.09
CA GLY A 98 -5.47 -7.41 -1.08
C GLY A 98 -5.62 -6.05 -0.38
N VAL A 99 -6.22 -5.05 -1.02
CA VAL A 99 -6.39 -3.71 -0.42
C VAL A 99 -7.33 -3.75 0.80
N PRO A 100 -8.56 -4.27 0.72
CA PRO A 100 -9.42 -4.40 1.90
C PRO A 100 -8.82 -5.35 2.95
N LEU A 101 -8.11 -6.39 2.54
CA LEU A 101 -7.40 -7.27 3.47
C LEU A 101 -6.31 -6.52 4.25
N LEU A 102 -5.60 -5.59 3.60
CA LEU A 102 -4.59 -4.74 4.24
C LEU A 102 -5.20 -3.84 5.33
N GLU A 103 -6.38 -3.29 5.09
CA GLU A 103 -7.09 -2.48 6.09
C GLU A 103 -7.48 -3.31 7.31
N ILE A 104 -7.98 -4.53 7.09
CA ILE A 104 -8.32 -5.48 8.15
C ILE A 104 -7.06 -5.85 8.96
N GLU A 105 -5.97 -6.22 8.31
CA GLU A 105 -4.72 -6.58 8.98
C GLU A 105 -4.12 -5.40 9.77
N LYS A 106 -4.23 -4.16 9.27
CA LYS A 106 -3.84 -2.95 10.01
C LYS A 106 -4.71 -2.75 11.26
N ALA A 107 -6.04 -2.93 11.15
CA ALA A 107 -6.96 -2.81 12.27
C ALA A 107 -6.67 -3.87 13.34
N MET A 108 -6.45 -5.12 12.93
CA MET A 108 -6.09 -6.22 13.83
C MET A 108 -4.72 -6.00 14.49
N SER A 109 -3.74 -5.47 13.76
CA SER A 109 -2.43 -5.12 14.31
C SER A 109 -2.51 -4.02 15.36
N LYS A 110 -3.31 -2.98 15.12
CA LYS A 110 -3.55 -1.91 16.11
C LYS A 110 -4.22 -2.46 17.38
N LYS A 111 -5.17 -3.39 17.23
CA LYS A 111 -5.83 -4.04 18.37
C LYS A 111 -4.82 -4.84 19.20
N ARG A 112 -4.00 -5.69 18.53
CA ARG A 112 -2.94 -6.47 19.20
C ARG A 112 -1.91 -5.57 19.91
N GLN A 113 -1.48 -4.45 19.30
CA GLN A 113 -0.56 -3.49 19.92
C GLN A 113 -1.15 -2.85 21.19
N LYS A 114 -2.44 -2.47 21.16
CA LYS A 114 -3.13 -1.91 22.33
C LYS A 114 -3.23 -2.94 23.46
N GLU A 115 -3.53 -4.18 23.13
CA GLU A 115 -3.63 -5.29 24.10
C GLU A 115 -2.26 -5.67 24.66
N GLY A 116 -1.22 -5.74 23.79
CA GLY A 116 0.16 -5.97 24.18
C GLY A 116 0.72 -4.86 25.08
N GLY A 117 0.43 -3.58 24.76
CA GLY A 117 0.79 -2.46 25.63
C GLY A 117 0.12 -2.50 26.99
N LYS A 118 -1.14 -2.92 27.08
CA LYS A 118 -1.84 -3.13 28.37
C LYS A 118 -1.21 -4.27 29.15
N LYS A 119 -0.90 -5.41 28.51
CA LYS A 119 -0.22 -6.56 29.15
C LYS A 119 1.16 -6.15 29.65
N GLY A 120 1.97 -5.47 28.84
CA GLY A 120 3.29 -4.98 29.24
C GLY A 120 3.25 -4.04 30.44
N ARG A 121 2.27 -3.13 30.51
CA ARG A 121 2.06 -2.25 31.67
C ARG A 121 1.65 -3.06 32.91
N ASN A 122 0.78 -4.05 32.76
CA ASN A 122 0.33 -4.89 33.87
C ASN A 122 1.47 -5.77 34.41
N ILE A 123 2.37 -6.27 33.54
CA ILE A 123 3.57 -7.00 33.94
C ILE A 123 4.51 -6.06 34.71
N GLN A 124 4.75 -4.84 34.22
CA GLN A 124 5.58 -3.85 34.87
C GLN A 124 5.03 -3.39 36.24
N LEU A 125 3.71 -3.43 36.41
CA LEU A 125 3.04 -3.15 37.70
C LEU A 125 2.91 -4.41 38.58
N GLY A 126 3.45 -5.57 38.19
CA GLY A 126 3.35 -6.83 38.95
C GLY A 126 1.97 -7.46 38.98
N LEU A 127 1.05 -7.04 38.09
CA LEU A 127 -0.34 -7.49 38.06
C LEU A 127 -0.59 -8.70 37.14
N ALA A 128 0.42 -9.18 36.40
CA ALA A 128 0.31 -10.32 35.50
C ALA A 128 1.66 -11.04 35.34
N SER A 129 1.63 -12.38 35.13
CA SER A 129 2.80 -13.20 34.83
C SER A 129 3.26 -13.06 33.37
N SER A 130 4.56 -13.20 33.14
CA SER A 130 5.23 -13.08 31.84
C SER A 130 5.18 -14.38 31.01
N ASP A 131 4.00 -14.97 30.77
CA ASP A 131 3.91 -16.06 29.80
C ASP A 131 4.08 -15.49 28.38
N ALA A 132 5.25 -15.74 27.81
CA ALA A 132 5.62 -15.32 26.48
C ALA A 132 4.78 -16.06 25.44
N THR A 133 3.71 -15.43 24.98
CA THR A 133 3.07 -15.85 23.74
C THR A 133 3.98 -15.50 22.56
N PRO A 134 4.29 -16.46 21.68
CA PRO A 134 5.16 -16.19 20.54
C PRO A 134 4.57 -15.08 19.67
N THR A 135 5.34 -14.04 19.45
CA THR A 135 5.03 -12.92 18.56
C THR A 135 5.03 -13.43 17.12
N ILE A 136 3.85 -13.81 16.64
CA ILE A 136 3.66 -14.21 15.25
C ILE A 136 3.68 -12.94 14.39
N ASN A 137 4.69 -12.81 13.53
CA ASN A 137 4.86 -11.84 12.46
C ASN A 137 4.82 -10.35 12.84
N SER A 138 5.97 -9.80 13.20
CA SER A 138 6.22 -8.36 13.32
C SER A 138 6.47 -7.65 11.97
N GLY A 139 6.18 -8.31 10.84
CA GLY A 139 6.32 -7.73 9.51
C GLY A 139 5.35 -6.56 9.28
N LYS A 140 5.72 -5.63 8.39
CA LYS A 140 4.78 -4.58 7.94
C LYS A 140 3.53 -5.25 7.37
N ALA A 141 2.34 -4.76 7.73
CA ALA A 141 1.05 -5.32 7.28
C ALA A 141 0.99 -5.51 5.75
N THR A 142 1.61 -4.62 4.99
CA THR A 142 1.75 -4.73 3.52
C THR A 142 2.50 -5.98 3.08
N ALA A 143 3.59 -6.36 3.77
CA ALA A 143 4.37 -7.55 3.42
C ALA A 143 3.58 -8.82 3.73
N ILE A 144 2.89 -8.87 4.86
CA ILE A 144 2.03 -10.00 5.26
C ILE A 144 0.91 -10.21 4.23
N VAL A 145 0.26 -9.13 3.80
CA VAL A 145 -0.82 -9.23 2.81
C VAL A 145 -0.27 -9.62 1.44
N ALA A 146 0.85 -9.04 1.00
CA ALA A 146 1.47 -9.38 -0.27
C ALA A 146 1.85 -10.87 -0.34
N GLU A 147 2.40 -11.43 0.74
CA GLU A 147 2.69 -12.85 0.87
C GLU A 147 1.42 -13.71 0.78
N LYS A 148 0.35 -13.32 1.49
CA LYS A 148 -0.94 -14.05 1.46
C LYS A 148 -1.59 -14.09 0.08
N ILE A 149 -1.46 -13.00 -0.70
CA ILE A 149 -2.00 -12.94 -2.08
C ILE A 149 -1.03 -13.49 -3.13
N GLY A 150 0.14 -13.97 -2.74
CA GLY A 150 1.13 -14.55 -3.64
C GLY A 150 1.84 -13.51 -4.53
N LEU A 151 1.89 -12.24 -4.12
CA LEU A 151 2.55 -11.17 -4.84
C LEU A 151 3.76 -10.62 -4.07
N SER A 152 4.74 -10.07 -4.79
CA SER A 152 5.79 -9.30 -4.11
C SER A 152 5.22 -8.01 -3.50
N ALA A 153 5.74 -7.57 -2.36
CA ALA A 153 5.34 -6.31 -1.70
C ALA A 153 5.45 -5.11 -2.67
N ARG A 154 6.46 -5.11 -3.54
CA ARG A 154 6.65 -4.09 -4.57
C ARG A 154 5.53 -4.09 -5.64
N THR A 155 5.11 -5.27 -6.08
CA THR A 155 4.01 -5.41 -7.05
C THR A 155 2.70 -4.95 -6.44
N PHE A 156 2.44 -5.35 -5.20
CA PHE A 156 1.26 -4.94 -4.45
C PHE A 156 1.19 -3.41 -4.25
N GLU A 157 2.30 -2.77 -3.84
CA GLU A 157 2.35 -1.30 -3.70
C GLU A 157 2.15 -0.57 -5.04
N ARG A 158 2.67 -1.10 -6.14
CA ARG A 158 2.41 -0.56 -7.48
C ARG A 158 0.94 -0.68 -7.88
N GLY A 159 0.35 -1.85 -7.64
CA GLY A 159 -1.06 -2.10 -7.91
C GLY A 159 -1.97 -1.17 -7.13
N LYS A 160 -1.70 -0.93 -5.85
CA LYS A 160 -2.44 0.06 -5.02
C LYS A 160 -2.42 1.46 -5.65
N LYS A 161 -1.27 1.93 -6.08
CA LYS A 161 -1.16 3.24 -6.73
C LYS A 161 -1.91 3.31 -8.06
N ILE A 162 -1.97 2.19 -8.79
CA ILE A 162 -2.79 2.09 -10.00
C ILE A 162 -4.28 2.17 -9.65
N LEU A 163 -4.75 1.48 -8.60
CA LEU A 163 -6.14 1.58 -8.14
C LEU A 163 -6.58 3.00 -7.81
N GLU A 164 -5.66 3.81 -7.27
CA GLU A 164 -5.92 5.21 -6.92
C GLU A 164 -5.93 6.14 -8.14
N LYS A 165 -5.18 5.84 -9.21
CA LYS A 165 -4.85 6.81 -10.27
C LYS A 165 -5.31 6.43 -11.67
N ALA A 166 -5.42 5.14 -11.97
CA ALA A 166 -5.77 4.67 -13.30
C ALA A 166 -7.26 4.85 -13.61
N THR A 167 -7.55 5.05 -14.88
CA THR A 167 -8.92 5.08 -15.39
C THR A 167 -9.57 3.69 -15.30
N GLU A 168 -10.89 3.63 -15.35
CA GLU A 168 -11.59 2.34 -15.26
C GLU A 168 -11.31 1.45 -16.48
N GLU A 169 -11.09 2.04 -17.66
CA GLU A 169 -10.68 1.30 -18.87
C GLU A 169 -9.33 0.59 -18.70
N GLU A 170 -8.37 1.26 -18.05
CA GLU A 170 -7.05 0.68 -17.77
C GLU A 170 -7.13 -0.43 -16.72
N LYS A 171 -7.95 -0.23 -15.69
CA LYS A 171 -8.24 -1.26 -14.69
C LYS A 171 -8.90 -2.48 -15.32
N GLN A 172 -9.83 -2.26 -16.25
CA GLN A 172 -10.50 -3.35 -16.96
C GLN A 172 -9.49 -4.16 -17.80
N LYS A 173 -8.59 -3.50 -18.54
CA LYS A 173 -7.51 -4.19 -19.28
C LYS A 173 -6.58 -5.01 -18.37
N LEU A 174 -6.37 -4.54 -17.14
CA LEU A 174 -5.60 -5.27 -16.13
C LEU A 174 -6.35 -6.47 -15.57
N ARG A 175 -7.68 -6.35 -15.34
CA ARG A 175 -8.54 -7.46 -14.91
C ARG A 175 -8.63 -8.56 -15.96
N GLU A 176 -8.66 -8.19 -17.23
CA GLU A 176 -8.65 -9.11 -18.37
C GLU A 176 -7.26 -9.70 -18.70
N GLY A 177 -6.22 -9.26 -17.99
CA GLY A 177 -4.86 -9.72 -18.24
C GLY A 177 -4.22 -9.20 -19.53
N LYS A 178 -4.85 -8.27 -20.26
CA LYS A 178 -4.35 -7.68 -21.53
C LYS A 178 -3.13 -6.80 -21.32
N THR A 179 -2.87 -6.36 -20.10
CA THR A 179 -1.70 -5.56 -19.73
C THR A 179 -1.17 -5.94 -18.35
N SER A 180 0.03 -5.49 -18.01
CA SER A 180 0.66 -5.80 -16.73
C SER A 180 0.71 -4.60 -15.79
N ILE A 181 0.66 -4.86 -14.46
CA ILE A 181 0.82 -3.86 -13.39
C ILE A 181 2.09 -3.02 -13.61
N SER A 182 3.20 -3.65 -14.03
CA SER A 182 4.48 -2.95 -14.21
C SER A 182 4.46 -1.99 -15.40
N ARG A 183 3.72 -2.30 -16.46
CA ARG A 183 3.58 -1.44 -17.63
C ARG A 183 2.72 -0.22 -17.32
N VAL A 184 1.52 -0.43 -16.80
CA VAL A 184 0.58 0.63 -16.43
C VAL A 184 1.18 1.56 -15.37
N TYR A 185 1.91 1.01 -14.41
CA TYR A 185 2.62 1.83 -13.40
C TYR A 185 3.65 2.76 -14.02
N ARG A 186 4.43 2.30 -15.01
CA ARG A 186 5.42 3.14 -15.71
C ARG A 186 4.77 4.22 -16.55
N GLU A 187 3.65 3.91 -17.18
CA GLU A 187 2.95 4.83 -18.09
C GLU A 187 2.21 5.94 -17.32
N ILE A 188 1.52 5.61 -16.22
CA ILE A 188 0.62 6.53 -15.53
C ILE A 188 1.23 7.10 -14.25
N VAL A 189 1.78 6.25 -13.38
CA VAL A 189 2.17 6.65 -12.02
C VAL A 189 3.59 7.22 -11.97
N GLN A 190 4.50 6.65 -12.74
CA GLN A 190 5.91 7.04 -12.69
C GLN A 190 6.19 8.44 -13.25
N PRO A 191 5.55 8.91 -14.34
CA PRO A 191 5.72 10.29 -14.81
C PRO A 191 5.26 11.33 -13.80
N GLU A 192 4.11 11.12 -13.16
CA GLU A 192 3.61 12.05 -12.12
C GLU A 192 4.51 12.13 -10.88
N LEU A 193 5.11 11.01 -10.49
CA LEU A 193 6.06 11.00 -9.38
C LEU A 193 7.32 11.78 -9.72
N LYS A 194 7.83 11.65 -10.96
CA LYS A 194 8.98 12.43 -11.44
C LYS A 194 8.64 13.93 -11.46
N ASN A 195 7.49 14.31 -12.02
CA ASN A 195 7.05 15.69 -12.06
C ASN A 195 6.88 16.31 -10.66
N LYS A 196 6.33 15.54 -9.69
CA LYS A 196 6.23 15.99 -8.30
C LYS A 196 7.59 16.16 -7.63
N GLN A 197 8.54 15.27 -7.91
CA GLN A 197 9.91 15.40 -7.38
C GLN A 197 10.63 16.60 -7.98
N THR A 198 10.49 16.82 -9.30
CA THR A 198 11.06 17.99 -9.98
C THR A 198 10.46 19.29 -9.44
N PHE A 199 9.13 19.31 -9.19
CA PHE A 199 8.46 20.48 -8.61
C PHE A 199 8.87 20.74 -7.15
N GLN A 200 9.13 19.69 -6.36
CA GLN A 200 9.66 19.84 -5.00
C GLN A 200 11.13 20.28 -4.99
N ILE A 201 11.93 19.81 -5.93
CA ILE A 201 13.32 20.26 -6.09
C ILE A 201 13.33 21.73 -6.54
N ASN A 202 12.48 22.12 -7.48
CA ASN A 202 12.36 23.52 -7.91
C ASN A 202 11.84 24.44 -6.78
N ASN A 203 10.84 24.00 -6.00
CA ASN A 203 10.37 24.75 -4.82
C ASN A 203 11.39 24.83 -3.68
N GLN A 204 12.28 23.83 -3.56
CA GLN A 204 13.41 23.91 -2.66
C GLN A 204 14.53 24.80 -3.22
N SER A 205 14.74 24.81 -4.55
CA SER A 205 15.65 25.75 -5.20
C SER A 205 15.13 27.17 -5.11
N ASP A 206 13.82 27.41 -5.24
CA ASP A 206 13.22 28.75 -5.09
C ASP A 206 13.27 29.26 -3.64
N LYS A 207 13.11 28.39 -2.64
CA LYS A 207 13.39 28.73 -1.23
C LYS A 207 14.87 28.99 -0.97
N ASN A 208 15.74 28.28 -1.67
CA ASN A 208 17.18 28.55 -1.64
C ASN A 208 17.54 29.77 -2.50
N SER A 209 16.81 30.12 -3.59
CA SER A 209 17.10 31.30 -4.38
C SER A 209 16.89 32.60 -3.61
N SER A 210 15.96 32.62 -2.62
CA SER A 210 15.87 33.74 -1.65
C SER A 210 17.10 33.84 -0.75
N LEU A 211 17.76 32.73 -0.44
CA LEU A 211 19.08 32.68 0.19
C LEU A 211 20.22 33.07 -0.80
N TYR A 212 20.03 32.81 -2.11
CA TYR A 212 21.00 33.11 -3.17
C TYR A 212 20.92 34.54 -3.68
N HIS A 213 19.82 35.29 -3.47
CA HIS A 213 19.83 36.74 -3.73
C HIS A 213 20.77 37.46 -2.75
N ASN A 214 20.92 36.95 -1.52
CA ASN A 214 21.99 37.37 -0.62
C ASN A 214 23.38 36.81 -1.03
N ASN A 215 23.45 35.81 -1.92
CA ASN A 215 24.69 35.17 -2.35
C ASN A 215 25.38 35.88 -3.53
N ALA A 216 24.72 36.76 -4.28
CA ALA A 216 25.40 37.58 -5.27
C ALA A 216 26.39 38.56 -4.57
N GLU A 217 25.98 39.12 -3.44
CA GLU A 217 26.87 39.91 -2.59
C GLU A 217 27.96 39.02 -1.95
N LEU A 218 27.60 37.79 -1.58
CA LEU A 218 28.55 36.81 -1.04
C LEU A 218 29.57 36.36 -2.10
N LEU A 219 29.16 36.21 -3.35
CA LEU A 219 30.06 35.89 -4.47
C LEU A 219 30.98 37.05 -4.83
N VAL A 220 30.49 38.28 -4.81
CA VAL A 220 31.31 39.49 -4.96
C VAL A 220 32.28 39.60 -3.78
N PHE A 221 31.85 39.33 -2.54
CA PHE A 221 32.66 39.27 -1.37
C PHE A 221 33.75 38.17 -1.43
N LEU A 222 33.36 36.95 -1.88
CA LEU A 222 34.29 35.84 -2.09
C LEU A 222 35.33 36.12 -3.21
N LYS A 223 34.93 36.82 -4.29
CA LYS A 223 35.83 37.27 -5.35
C LYS A 223 36.84 38.30 -4.80
N LYS A 224 36.41 39.23 -3.92
CA LYS A 224 37.29 40.19 -3.24
C LYS A 224 38.24 39.47 -2.25
N LEU A 225 37.75 38.45 -1.53
CA LEU A 225 38.58 37.61 -0.69
C LEU A 225 39.70 36.88 -1.46
N LYS A 226 39.45 36.48 -2.71
CA LYS A 226 40.43 35.83 -3.58
C LYS A 226 41.62 36.74 -3.92
N ASN A 227 41.40 38.06 -3.86
CA ASN A 227 42.45 39.07 -4.10
C ASN A 227 43.27 39.45 -2.88
N LYS A 228 43.17 38.69 -1.76
CA LYS A 228 43.98 38.85 -0.53
C LYS A 228 43.80 40.21 0.19
N GLU A 229 42.65 40.86 0.04
CA GLU A 229 42.40 42.21 0.63
C GLU A 229 41.82 42.17 2.07
N PHE A 230 41.57 40.98 2.62
CA PHE A 230 40.93 40.82 3.93
C PHE A 230 41.76 40.04 4.93
N PHE A 231 41.72 40.50 6.17
CA PHE A 231 42.40 39.89 7.30
C PHE A 231 41.43 39.25 8.27
N CYS A 232 41.83 38.15 8.91
CA CYS A 232 41.02 37.48 9.92
C CYS A 232 40.90 38.37 11.16
N PRO A 233 39.67 38.71 11.60
CA PRO A 233 39.50 39.57 12.77
C PRO A 233 39.97 38.92 14.09
N SER A 234 40.10 37.60 14.10
CA SER A 234 40.49 36.83 15.30
C SER A 234 42.02 36.69 15.46
N CYS A 235 42.79 36.63 14.37
CA CYS A 235 44.23 36.37 14.44
C CYS A 235 45.09 37.36 13.63
N GLY A 236 44.45 38.31 12.91
CA GLY A 236 45.17 39.31 12.09
C GLY A 236 45.87 38.79 10.83
N SER A 237 45.83 37.46 10.58
CA SER A 237 46.41 36.86 9.38
C SER A 237 45.50 37.06 8.18
N ARG A 238 46.07 37.03 6.95
CA ARG A 238 45.24 37.02 5.72
C ARG A 238 44.24 35.89 5.78
N MET A 239 42.95 36.12 5.41
CA MET A 239 41.90 35.14 5.60
C MET A 239 42.18 33.82 4.88
N PHE A 240 42.90 33.81 3.76
CA PHE A 240 43.38 32.59 3.08
C PHE A 240 44.48 31.84 3.79
N GLU A 241 45.18 32.46 4.70
CA GLU A 241 46.30 31.87 5.46
C GLU A 241 45.86 31.42 6.85
N CYS A 242 44.69 31.86 7.30
CA CYS A 242 44.13 31.48 8.58
C CYS A 242 43.54 30.06 8.50
N ALA A 243 44.04 29.12 9.27
CA ALA A 243 43.61 27.73 9.29
C ALA A 243 42.08 27.54 9.55
N HIS A 244 41.49 28.46 10.31
CA HIS A 244 40.04 28.44 10.62
C HIS A 244 39.20 28.95 9.45
N CYS A 245 39.57 30.09 8.85
CA CYS A 245 38.84 30.71 7.74
C CYS A 245 39.06 29.97 6.40
N HIS A 246 40.25 29.43 6.17
CA HIS A 246 40.62 28.71 4.94
C HIS A 246 39.75 27.49 4.67
N LYS A 247 39.46 26.68 5.68
CA LYS A 247 38.61 25.47 5.55
C LYS A 247 37.15 25.83 5.18
N THR A 248 36.63 26.91 5.76
CA THR A 248 35.28 27.40 5.49
C THR A 248 35.17 27.99 4.08
N ILE A 249 36.14 28.78 3.64
CA ILE A 249 36.19 29.37 2.30
C ILE A 249 36.37 28.30 1.22
N GLN A 250 37.21 27.27 1.45
CA GLN A 250 37.36 26.16 0.51
C GLN A 250 36.08 25.36 0.33
N ASN A 251 35.30 25.13 1.39
CA ASN A 251 34.03 24.43 1.34
C ASN A 251 32.98 25.25 0.56
N LEU A 252 32.94 26.56 0.74
CA LEU A 252 32.07 27.46 0.00
C LEU A 252 32.46 27.53 -1.50
N LEU A 253 33.75 27.60 -1.82
CA LEU A 253 34.21 27.60 -3.23
C LEU A 253 33.99 26.26 -3.95
N LYS A 254 33.99 25.11 -3.24
CA LYS A 254 33.62 23.82 -3.80
C LYS A 254 32.13 23.74 -4.11
N ALA A 255 31.29 24.30 -3.22
CA ALA A 255 29.85 24.34 -3.41
C ALA A 255 29.42 25.21 -4.62
N THR A 256 30.18 26.26 -4.97
CA THR A 256 29.90 27.12 -6.12
C THR A 256 30.40 26.57 -7.46
N LYS A 257 31.34 25.60 -7.47
CA LYS A 257 31.85 24.97 -8.72
C LYS A 257 30.94 23.87 -9.28
N VAL A 258 29.93 23.42 -8.55
CA VAL A 258 29.03 22.35 -8.99
C VAL A 258 27.92 22.89 -9.94
N ASN A 259 27.80 24.21 -10.08
CA ASN A 259 26.74 24.83 -10.91
C ASN A 259 27.21 25.46 -12.23
N ASP A 260 28.45 25.25 -12.63
CA ASP A 260 29.01 25.77 -13.90
C ASP A 260 29.34 24.66 -14.93
N THR A 261 28.66 23.48 -14.83
CA THR A 261 28.71 22.42 -15.87
C THR A 261 27.33 22.01 -16.29
#